data_1e3695d6a05ad92d1288eea3d3c24f05
#
_entry.id   1e3695d6a05ad92d1288eea3d3c24f05
#
_cell.length_a   1.000
_cell.length_b   1.000
_cell.length_c   1.000
_cell.angle_alpha   90.00
_cell.angle_beta   90.00
_cell.angle_gamma   90.00
#
_symmetry.space_group_name_H-M   'P 1'
#
loop_
_entity.id
_entity.type
_entity.pdbx_description
1 polymer ?
#
loop_
_entity_poly.entity_id
_entity_poly.type
_entity_poly.pdbx_seq_one_letter_code
_entity_poly.pdbx_strand_id
1 'polypeptide(L)'
;MDKAEYQRIAEEREATKHHVLAMAEDIFERYMAGESMRLIAESMPFKISANRLRDILLNNPDTREAYADIHIHRSHSLVEAAVDYAREAGMLGDAAGLRVAIDANLKVAAKINARDYGDKSRVELTGKDGGPVKMVALTDEQLMEIAAQGVVKGAAGA
;
A
#
# COMPACT_ATOMS: atom_id res chain seq x y z
N MET A 1 30.20 16.15 3.64
CA MET A 1 29.52 15.88 4.91
C MET A 1 30.53 15.25 5.85
N ASP A 2 30.75 15.85 6.99
CA ASP A 2 31.71 15.39 7.98
C ASP A 2 31.17 14.17 8.75
N LYS A 3 32.09 13.32 9.26
CA LYS A 3 31.72 12.11 10.03
C LYS A 3 30.91 12.44 11.29
N ALA A 4 31.19 13.57 11.94
CA ALA A 4 30.44 14.05 13.10
C ALA A 4 29.00 14.47 12.74
N GLU A 5 28.82 15.12 11.59
CA GLU A 5 27.51 15.50 11.07
C GLU A 5 26.68 14.26 10.72
N TYR A 6 27.32 13.24 10.12
CA TYR A 6 26.63 11.97 9.82
C TYR A 6 26.16 11.25 11.09
N GLN A 7 26.99 11.22 12.13
CA GLN A 7 26.62 10.62 13.41
C GLN A 7 25.43 11.35 14.06
N ARG A 8 25.46 12.69 14.09
CA ARG A 8 24.34 13.47 14.64
C ARG A 8 23.02 13.19 13.91
N ILE A 9 23.05 13.14 12.58
CA ILE A 9 21.84 12.82 11.79
C ILE A 9 21.34 11.40 12.08
N ALA A 10 22.23 10.44 12.26
CA ALA A 10 21.88 9.08 12.61
C ALA A 10 21.21 8.99 14.00
N GLU A 11 21.76 9.69 14.98
CA GLU A 11 21.18 9.77 16.33
C GLU A 11 19.81 10.45 16.34
N GLU A 12 19.63 11.55 15.60
CA GLU A 12 18.34 12.23 15.45
C GLU A 12 17.28 11.31 14.79
N ARG A 13 17.69 10.53 13.80
CA ARG A 13 16.79 9.57 13.14
C ARG A 13 16.36 8.43 14.05
N GLU A 14 17.28 7.92 14.87
CA GLU A 14 16.97 6.86 15.80
C GLU A 14 16.09 7.37 16.95
N ALA A 15 16.36 8.57 17.47
CA ALA A 15 15.50 9.22 18.46
C ALA A 15 14.08 9.45 17.91
N THR A 16 13.96 9.92 16.66
CA THR A 16 12.65 10.08 15.98
C THR A 16 11.92 8.76 15.89
N LYS A 17 12.60 7.68 15.51
CA LYS A 17 12.02 6.34 15.42
C LYS A 17 11.50 5.86 16.78
N HIS A 18 12.26 6.02 17.84
CA HIS A 18 11.83 5.67 19.18
C HIS A 18 10.58 6.45 19.62
N HIS A 19 10.50 7.75 19.35
CA HIS A 19 9.34 8.55 19.66
C HIS A 19 8.10 8.08 18.89
N VAL A 20 8.23 7.78 17.59
CA VAL A 20 7.12 7.26 16.77
C VAL A 20 6.61 5.94 17.33
N LEU A 21 7.51 5.02 17.68
CA LEU A 21 7.12 3.71 18.20
C LEU A 21 6.46 3.81 19.58
N ALA A 22 6.91 4.73 20.42
CA ALA A 22 6.26 5.00 21.71
C ALA A 22 4.84 5.58 21.56
N MET A 23 4.55 6.23 20.44
CA MET A 23 3.23 6.82 20.13
C MET A 23 2.42 5.96 19.15
N ALA A 24 2.85 4.74 18.84
CA ALA A 24 2.23 3.93 17.79
C ALA A 24 0.74 3.67 18.04
N GLU A 25 0.34 3.42 19.28
CA GLU A 25 -1.05 3.17 19.65
C GLU A 25 -1.94 4.40 19.40
N ASP A 26 -1.52 5.59 19.85
CA ASP A 26 -2.22 6.85 19.57
C ASP A 26 -2.32 7.13 18.06
N ILE A 27 -1.25 6.89 17.32
CA ILE A 27 -1.23 7.03 15.86
C ILE A 27 -2.26 6.10 15.21
N PHE A 28 -2.36 4.88 15.69
CA PHE A 28 -3.28 3.88 15.17
C PHE A 28 -4.73 4.23 15.46
N GLU A 29 -5.04 4.65 16.68
CA GLU A 29 -6.38 5.11 17.06
C GLU A 29 -6.84 6.28 16.20
N ARG A 30 -6.00 7.30 16.06
CA ARG A 30 -6.28 8.48 15.23
C ARG A 30 -6.47 8.13 13.76
N TYR A 31 -5.63 7.22 13.25
CA TYR A 31 -5.73 6.77 11.88
C TYR A 31 -7.01 5.96 11.63
N MET A 32 -7.43 5.11 12.58
CA MET A 32 -8.73 4.41 12.53
C MET A 32 -9.90 5.38 12.61
N ALA A 33 -9.80 6.41 13.44
CA ALA A 33 -10.83 7.47 13.55
C ALA A 33 -10.98 8.31 12.25
N GLY A 34 -10.18 8.06 11.22
CA GLY A 34 -10.31 8.71 9.92
C GLY A 34 -9.26 9.78 9.64
N GLU A 35 -8.40 10.12 10.59
CA GLU A 35 -7.35 11.11 10.40
C GLU A 35 -6.31 10.63 9.38
N SER A 36 -5.82 11.52 8.51
CA SER A 36 -4.82 11.13 7.53
C SER A 36 -3.43 11.09 8.15
N MET A 37 -2.56 10.18 7.66
CA MET A 37 -1.16 10.13 8.10
C MET A 37 -0.41 11.45 7.95
N ARG A 38 -0.84 12.32 7.03
CA ARG A 38 -0.29 13.66 6.86
C ARG A 38 -0.64 14.55 8.05
N LEU A 39 -1.91 14.59 8.43
CA LEU A 39 -2.37 15.39 9.58
C LEU A 39 -1.76 14.88 10.89
N ILE A 40 -1.68 13.56 11.06
CA ILE A 40 -1.01 12.95 12.20
C ILE A 40 0.46 13.39 12.27
N ALA A 41 1.20 13.30 11.15
CA ALA A 41 2.60 13.70 11.08
C ALA A 41 2.79 15.21 11.35
N GLU A 42 1.90 16.07 10.86
CA GLU A 42 1.92 17.51 11.09
C GLU A 42 1.67 17.89 12.56
N SER A 43 0.92 17.08 13.30
CA SER A 43 0.62 17.30 14.72
C SER A 43 1.66 16.75 15.70
N MET A 44 2.66 15.99 15.20
CA MET A 44 3.71 15.44 16.07
C MET A 44 4.55 16.54 16.74
N PRO A 45 5.03 16.34 17.96
CA PRO A 45 5.88 17.31 18.65
C PRO A 45 7.28 17.44 18.05
N PHE A 46 7.58 16.71 16.99
CA PHE A 46 8.82 16.72 16.24
C PHE A 46 8.53 16.69 14.73
N LYS A 47 9.46 17.18 13.93
CA LYS A 47 9.30 17.26 12.47
C LYS A 47 9.45 15.88 11.82
N ILE A 48 8.37 15.37 11.24
CA ILE A 48 8.36 14.12 10.49
C ILE A 48 7.45 14.22 9.28
N SER A 49 7.80 13.56 8.18
CA SER A 49 6.90 13.44 7.03
C SER A 49 5.99 12.21 7.17
N ALA A 50 4.81 12.27 6.55
CA ALA A 50 3.88 11.14 6.52
C ALA A 50 4.49 9.84 5.96
N ASN A 51 5.37 9.96 4.96
CA ASN A 51 6.06 8.80 4.40
C ASN A 51 7.03 8.19 5.41
N ARG A 52 7.83 9.04 6.08
CA ARG A 52 8.76 8.57 7.10
C ARG A 52 8.04 7.93 8.30
N LEU A 53 6.89 8.49 8.69
CA LEU A 53 6.04 7.93 9.74
C LEU A 53 5.58 6.50 9.35
N ARG A 54 5.05 6.33 8.13
CA ARG A 54 4.66 5.00 7.61
C ARG A 54 5.83 4.03 7.54
N ASP A 55 6.98 4.46 7.04
CA ASP A 55 8.17 3.62 6.92
C ASP A 55 8.61 3.07 8.28
N ILE A 56 8.56 3.88 9.34
CA ILE A 56 8.91 3.45 10.68
C ILE A 56 7.94 2.37 11.17
N LEU A 57 6.63 2.59 11.01
CA LEU A 57 5.60 1.64 11.45
C LEU A 57 5.65 0.33 10.66
N LEU A 58 5.89 0.38 9.36
CA LEU A 58 5.95 -0.80 8.48
C LEU A 58 7.25 -1.62 8.65
N ASN A 59 8.37 -0.96 8.96
CA ASN A 59 9.65 -1.64 9.09
C ASN A 59 9.93 -2.14 10.51
N ASN A 60 9.09 -1.82 11.48
CA ASN A 60 9.20 -2.36 12.83
C ASN A 60 8.35 -3.64 12.95
N PRO A 61 8.91 -4.77 13.43
CA PRO A 61 8.19 -6.04 13.57
C PRO A 61 6.95 -5.94 14.45
N ASP A 62 7.02 -5.18 15.55
CA ASP A 62 5.96 -5.09 16.56
C ASP A 62 4.75 -4.28 16.09
N THR A 63 4.95 -3.35 15.16
CA THR A 63 3.88 -2.46 14.65
C THR A 63 3.40 -2.82 13.26
N ARG A 64 4.15 -3.61 12.51
CA ARG A 64 3.85 -3.95 11.09
C ARG A 64 2.50 -4.64 10.92
N GLU A 65 2.26 -5.67 11.73
CA GLU A 65 1.03 -6.47 11.64
C GLU A 65 -0.18 -5.62 12.03
N ALA A 66 -0.10 -4.93 13.17
CA ALA A 66 -1.16 -4.02 13.62
C ALA A 66 -1.44 -2.93 12.57
N TYR A 67 -0.42 -2.35 11.95
CA TYR A 67 -0.59 -1.35 10.91
C TYR A 67 -1.29 -1.93 9.66
N ALA A 68 -0.95 -3.16 9.26
CA ALA A 68 -1.62 -3.84 8.14
C ALA A 68 -3.09 -4.10 8.41
N ASP A 69 -3.44 -4.58 9.60
CA ASP A 69 -4.82 -4.82 10.02
C ASP A 69 -5.65 -3.53 10.06
N ILE A 70 -5.07 -2.46 10.58
CA ILE A 70 -5.70 -1.13 10.62
C ILE A 70 -5.99 -0.60 9.21
N HIS A 71 -5.11 -0.85 8.24
CA HIS A 71 -5.38 -0.51 6.84
C HIS A 71 -6.62 -1.22 6.29
N ILE A 72 -6.78 -2.51 6.60
CA ILE A 72 -7.95 -3.29 6.20
C ILE A 72 -9.21 -2.71 6.85
N HIS A 73 -9.22 -2.51 8.16
CA HIS A 73 -10.35 -1.92 8.88
C HIS A 73 -10.73 -0.54 8.33
N ARG A 74 -9.74 0.31 8.07
CA ARG A 74 -9.99 1.62 7.47
C ARG A 74 -10.63 1.54 6.09
N SER A 75 -10.24 0.56 5.27
CA SER A 75 -10.87 0.38 3.94
C SER A 75 -12.35 0.05 4.06
N HIS A 76 -12.73 -0.80 5.03
CA HIS A 76 -14.13 -1.11 5.31
C HIS A 76 -14.91 0.13 5.78
N SER A 77 -14.36 0.89 6.74
CA SER A 77 -14.99 2.13 7.22
C SER A 77 -15.22 3.16 6.11
N LEU A 78 -14.29 3.27 5.14
CA LEU A 78 -14.47 4.17 4.00
C LEU A 78 -15.61 3.72 3.07
N VAL A 79 -15.78 2.42 2.90
CA VAL A 79 -16.90 1.87 2.10
C VAL A 79 -18.22 2.10 2.82
N GLU A 80 -18.29 1.86 4.13
CA GLU A 80 -19.49 2.15 4.93
C GLU A 80 -19.88 3.63 4.87
N ALA A 81 -18.91 4.53 5.05
CA ALA A 81 -19.13 5.98 4.91
C ALA A 81 -19.63 6.35 3.50
N ALA A 82 -19.16 5.69 2.44
CA ALA A 82 -19.65 5.91 1.09
C ALA A 82 -21.13 5.49 0.94
N VAL A 83 -21.55 4.42 1.62
CA VAL A 83 -22.96 3.98 1.66
C VAL A 83 -23.83 4.99 2.41
N ASP A 84 -23.36 5.50 3.53
CA ASP A 84 -24.09 6.51 4.32
C ASP A 84 -24.24 7.81 3.53
N TYR A 85 -23.20 8.30 2.86
CA TYR A 85 -23.27 9.46 1.98
C TYR A 85 -24.26 9.24 0.80
N ALA A 86 -24.34 8.01 0.26
CA ALA A 86 -25.31 7.71 -0.77
C ALA A 86 -26.75 7.79 -0.28
N ARG A 87 -27.02 7.40 0.97
CA ARG A 87 -28.34 7.55 1.61
C ARG A 87 -28.66 9.02 1.87
N GLU A 88 -27.71 9.78 2.40
CA GLU A 88 -27.89 11.23 2.63
C GLU A 88 -28.14 11.98 1.32
N ALA A 89 -27.46 11.63 0.23
CA ALA A 89 -27.71 12.24 -1.09
C ALA A 89 -29.15 12.10 -1.55
N GLY A 90 -29.76 10.94 -1.28
CA GLY A 90 -31.17 10.69 -1.57
C GLY A 90 -32.13 11.54 -0.73
N MET A 91 -31.73 11.95 0.48
CA MET A 91 -32.56 12.71 1.41
C MET A 91 -32.42 14.22 1.23
N LEU A 92 -31.23 14.72 0.95
CA LEU A 92 -30.90 16.15 0.99
C LEU A 92 -30.96 16.83 -0.38
N GLY A 93 -31.08 16.07 -1.49
CA GLY A 93 -31.08 16.61 -2.85
C GLY A 93 -29.73 17.17 -3.34
N ASP A 94 -28.66 17.09 -2.54
CA ASP A 94 -27.29 17.47 -2.93
C ASP A 94 -26.53 16.25 -3.44
N ALA A 95 -27.00 15.69 -4.54
CA ALA A 95 -26.41 14.52 -5.16
C ALA A 95 -24.98 14.79 -5.71
N ALA A 96 -24.66 16.01 -6.08
CA ALA A 96 -23.39 16.32 -6.75
C ALA A 96 -22.21 16.31 -5.77
N GLY A 97 -22.32 16.98 -4.64
CA GLY A 97 -21.27 17.05 -3.62
C GLY A 97 -21.01 15.69 -2.97
N LEU A 98 -22.09 14.98 -2.63
CA LEU A 98 -21.99 13.67 -1.99
C LEU A 98 -21.45 12.59 -2.97
N ARG A 99 -21.72 12.70 -4.27
CA ARG A 99 -21.12 11.81 -5.28
C ARG A 99 -19.60 11.91 -5.31
N VAL A 100 -19.04 13.10 -5.16
CA VAL A 100 -17.59 13.28 -5.09
C VAL A 100 -17.01 12.61 -3.84
N ALA A 101 -17.68 12.70 -2.69
CA ALA A 101 -17.27 12.04 -1.46
C ALA A 101 -17.34 10.51 -1.58
N ILE A 102 -18.41 9.98 -2.16
CA ILE A 102 -18.59 8.54 -2.42
C ILE A 102 -17.45 8.03 -3.30
N ASP A 103 -17.23 8.67 -4.47
CA ASP A 103 -16.18 8.28 -5.41
C ASP A 103 -14.78 8.34 -4.78
N ALA A 104 -14.51 9.36 -3.96
CA ALA A 104 -13.25 9.49 -3.26
C ALA A 104 -13.03 8.35 -2.26
N ASN A 105 -14.03 8.05 -1.42
CA ASN A 105 -13.95 6.99 -0.43
C ASN A 105 -13.74 5.61 -1.08
N LEU A 106 -14.50 5.28 -2.11
CA LEU A 106 -14.39 4.01 -2.84
C LEU A 106 -13.02 3.87 -3.51
N LYS A 107 -12.50 4.92 -4.14
CA LYS A 107 -11.17 4.91 -4.77
C LYS A 107 -10.05 4.76 -3.73
N VAL A 108 -10.18 5.37 -2.57
CA VAL A 108 -9.19 5.22 -1.48
C VAL A 108 -9.27 3.82 -0.89
N ALA A 109 -10.46 3.28 -0.63
CA ALA A 109 -10.66 1.92 -0.15
C ALA A 109 -10.04 0.89 -1.11
N ALA A 110 -10.27 1.04 -2.43
CA ALA A 110 -9.69 0.17 -3.45
C ALA A 110 -8.15 0.21 -3.51
N LYS A 111 -7.54 1.36 -3.22
CA LYS A 111 -6.08 1.50 -3.16
C LYS A 111 -5.47 0.91 -1.87
N ILE A 112 -6.16 1.04 -0.75
CA ILE A 112 -5.72 0.52 0.55
C ILE A 112 -5.87 -1.00 0.59
N ASN A 113 -7.00 -1.50 0.12
CA ASN A 113 -7.34 -2.93 0.12
C ASN A 113 -7.81 -3.36 -1.28
N ALA A 114 -6.84 -3.50 -2.18
CA ALA A 114 -7.09 -3.91 -3.56
C ALA A 114 -7.64 -5.33 -3.67
N ARG A 115 -7.43 -6.16 -2.66
CA ARG A 115 -7.95 -7.53 -2.62
C ARG A 115 -9.48 -7.57 -2.58
N ASP A 116 -10.08 -6.73 -1.74
CA ASP A 116 -11.53 -6.75 -1.51
C ASP A 116 -12.26 -5.71 -2.35
N TYR A 117 -11.65 -4.54 -2.56
CA TYR A 117 -12.28 -3.39 -3.22
C TYR A 117 -11.60 -2.92 -4.51
N GLY A 118 -10.47 -3.54 -4.90
CA GLY A 118 -9.81 -3.20 -6.16
C GLY A 118 -10.59 -3.68 -7.38
N ASP A 119 -10.43 -2.99 -8.50
CA ASP A 119 -10.96 -3.41 -9.77
C ASP A 119 -10.37 -4.78 -10.16
N LYS A 120 -11.19 -5.81 -10.11
CA LYS A 120 -10.79 -7.16 -10.52
C LYS A 120 -10.86 -7.25 -12.04
N SER A 121 -9.81 -6.84 -12.72
CA SER A 121 -9.66 -7.21 -14.13
C SER A 121 -9.40 -8.71 -14.21
N ARG A 122 -10.39 -9.48 -14.62
CA ARG A 122 -10.23 -10.90 -14.89
C ARG A 122 -9.48 -11.02 -16.22
N VAL A 123 -8.17 -11.21 -16.16
CA VAL A 123 -7.38 -11.58 -17.34
C VAL A 123 -7.64 -13.07 -17.58
N GLU A 124 -8.47 -13.39 -18.53
CA GLU A 124 -8.68 -14.76 -18.99
C GLU A 124 -7.52 -15.11 -19.93
N LEU A 125 -6.52 -15.84 -19.40
CA LEU A 125 -5.44 -16.40 -20.21
C LEU A 125 -5.99 -17.61 -20.97
N THR A 126 -6.31 -17.43 -22.24
CA THR A 126 -6.67 -18.52 -23.14
C THR A 126 -5.48 -18.92 -24.00
N GLY A 127 -5.27 -20.21 -24.18
CA GLY A 127 -4.33 -20.74 -25.12
C GLY A 127 -4.77 -20.54 -26.58
N LYS A 128 -3.96 -21.02 -27.53
CA LYS A 128 -4.28 -20.96 -28.94
C LYS A 128 -5.67 -21.56 -29.21
N ASP A 129 -6.49 -20.87 -29.98
CA ASP A 129 -7.87 -21.26 -30.34
C ASP A 129 -8.86 -21.26 -29.15
N GLY A 130 -8.60 -20.49 -28.09
CA GLY A 130 -9.50 -20.36 -26.94
C GLY A 130 -9.48 -21.54 -25.97
N GLY A 131 -8.57 -22.48 -26.15
CA GLY A 131 -8.39 -23.64 -25.26
C GLY A 131 -7.63 -23.30 -23.96
N PRO A 132 -7.53 -24.25 -23.02
CA PRO A 132 -6.78 -24.05 -21.78
C PRO A 132 -5.28 -23.86 -22.07
N VAL A 133 -4.64 -22.93 -21.34
CA VAL A 133 -3.17 -22.75 -21.39
C VAL A 133 -2.51 -24.00 -20.86
N LYS A 134 -1.76 -24.71 -21.71
CA LYS A 134 -0.95 -25.83 -21.29
C LYS A 134 0.30 -25.29 -20.58
N MET A 135 0.35 -25.39 -19.27
CA MET A 135 1.61 -25.19 -18.54
C MET A 135 2.45 -26.46 -18.66
N VAL A 136 3.56 -26.36 -19.37
CA VAL A 136 4.57 -27.42 -19.42
C VAL A 136 5.58 -27.07 -18.32
N ALA A 137 5.63 -27.89 -17.28
CA ALA A 137 6.72 -27.82 -16.32
C ALA A 137 7.99 -28.29 -17.02
N LEU A 138 8.92 -27.38 -17.25
CA LEU A 138 10.24 -27.71 -17.79
C LEU A 138 11.07 -28.36 -16.69
N THR A 139 11.79 -29.44 -17.04
CA THR A 139 12.78 -30.03 -16.12
C THR A 139 14.01 -29.14 -16.03
N ASP A 140 14.82 -29.32 -14.98
CA ASP A 140 16.03 -28.53 -14.77
C ASP A 140 17.01 -28.72 -15.96
N GLU A 141 17.03 -29.91 -16.58
CA GLU A 141 17.82 -30.21 -17.76
C GLU A 141 17.35 -29.40 -18.98
N GLN A 142 16.04 -29.30 -19.20
CA GLN A 142 15.46 -28.48 -20.26
C GLN A 142 15.71 -26.96 -20.05
N LEU A 143 15.69 -26.51 -18.81
CA LEU A 143 16.03 -25.13 -18.48
C LEU A 143 17.51 -24.83 -18.76
N MET A 144 18.42 -25.77 -18.43
CA MET A 144 19.83 -25.64 -18.74
C MET A 144 20.11 -25.63 -20.27
N GLU A 145 19.41 -26.46 -21.02
CA GLU A 145 19.51 -26.48 -22.47
C GLU A 145 19.07 -25.17 -23.14
N ILE A 146 17.95 -24.61 -22.68
CA ILE A 146 17.44 -23.29 -23.13
C ILE A 146 18.43 -22.18 -22.78
N ALA A 147 18.99 -22.20 -21.58
CA ALA A 147 19.99 -21.23 -21.13
C ALA A 147 21.27 -21.31 -21.98
N ALA A 148 21.74 -22.51 -22.31
CA ALA A 148 22.90 -22.74 -23.18
C ALA A 148 22.68 -22.23 -24.61
N GLN A 149 21.47 -22.42 -25.16
CA GLN A 149 21.10 -21.91 -26.50
C GLN A 149 20.99 -20.38 -26.53
N GLY A 150 20.57 -19.77 -25.43
CA GLY A 150 20.48 -18.29 -25.27
C GLY A 150 21.86 -17.62 -25.26
N VAL A 151 22.86 -18.26 -24.68
CA VAL A 151 24.26 -17.77 -24.62
C VAL A 151 24.91 -17.78 -25.99
N VAL A 152 24.62 -18.79 -26.82
CA VAL A 152 25.22 -18.91 -28.17
C VAL A 152 24.71 -17.84 -29.14
N LYS A 153 23.45 -17.38 -29.00
CA LYS A 153 22.90 -16.30 -29.84
C LYS A 153 23.45 -14.92 -29.51
N GLY A 154 23.89 -14.69 -28.26
CA GLY A 154 24.50 -13.43 -27.84
C GLY A 154 25.97 -13.26 -28.31
N ALA A 155 26.69 -14.33 -28.64
CA ALA A 155 28.08 -14.26 -29.01
C ALA A 155 28.32 -14.11 -30.54
N ALA A 156 27.28 -14.23 -31.37
CA ALA A 156 27.38 -14.15 -32.83
C ALA A 156 27.01 -12.77 -33.42
N GLY A 157 26.87 -11.75 -32.59
CA GLY A 157 26.47 -10.39 -32.96
C GLY A 157 27.38 -9.29 -32.42
N ALA A 158 28.71 -9.55 -32.28
CA ALA A 158 29.71 -8.53 -31.94
C ALA A 158 30.71 -8.41 -33.09
#